data_cdee7e22f58056aececc4caeac1f8514
#
_entry.id   cdee7e22f58056aececc4caeac1f8514
#
_cell.length_a   1.000
_cell.length_b   1.000
_cell.length_c   1.000
_cell.angle_alpha   90.00
_cell.angle_beta   90.00
_cell.angle_gamma   90.00
#
_symmetry.space_group_name_H-M   'P 1'
#
loop_
_entity.id
_entity.type
_entity.pdbx_description
1 polymer ?
#
loop_
_entity_poly.entity_id
_entity_poly.type
_entity_poly.pdbx_seq_one_letter_code
_entity_poly.pdbx_strand_id
1 'polypeptide(L)'
;CITVLAFFCITLTLYSQQNVTDTIVLDSSKTKVHSPLKATLMSTIVPGLGQVYNKKYWKLPIIYGGIGTTLYFAFSNHKEYHRFRDAYLIRIDTDSTTTDEFDGILTPENIRSNMDVYRRNRDFNILIAGLIYVFNIVDAAVDAHLFTFPVNDNLSFYFQPTINLTYNNQINKGFSLVITL
;
A
#
# COMPACT_ATOMS: atom_id res chain seq x y z
N CYS A 1 -5.74 8.80 -19.36
CA CYS A 1 -5.53 8.09 -18.08
C CYS A 1 -6.75 7.28 -17.63
N ILE A 2 -7.97 7.82 -17.72
CA ILE A 2 -9.21 7.11 -17.31
C ILE A 2 -9.46 5.87 -18.18
N THR A 3 -9.18 5.94 -19.48
CA THR A 3 -9.33 4.82 -20.43
C THR A 3 -8.39 3.64 -20.16
N VAL A 4 -7.17 3.90 -19.68
CA VAL A 4 -6.19 2.86 -19.34
C VAL A 4 -6.60 2.15 -18.04
N LEU A 5 -7.13 2.89 -17.06
CA LEU A 5 -7.64 2.32 -15.81
C LEU A 5 -8.87 1.43 -16.05
N ALA A 6 -9.78 1.88 -16.94
CA ALA A 6 -10.96 1.10 -17.33
C ALA A 6 -10.58 -0.19 -18.07
N PHE A 7 -9.56 -0.14 -18.96
CA PHE A 7 -9.09 -1.32 -19.68
C PHE A 7 -8.43 -2.34 -18.76
N PHE A 8 -7.68 -1.89 -17.75
CA PHE A 8 -7.06 -2.76 -16.72
C PHE A 8 -8.13 -3.45 -15.84
N CYS A 9 -9.23 -2.76 -15.49
CA CYS A 9 -10.35 -3.37 -14.76
C CYS A 9 -11.07 -4.46 -15.57
N ILE A 10 -11.22 -4.27 -16.89
CA ILE A 10 -11.91 -5.24 -17.77
C ILE A 10 -11.10 -6.52 -17.94
N THR A 11 -9.76 -6.44 -17.99
CA THR A 11 -8.90 -7.63 -18.12
C THR A 11 -8.88 -8.50 -16.85
N LEU A 12 -9.09 -7.91 -15.65
CA LEU A 12 -9.16 -8.66 -14.39
C LEU A 12 -10.45 -9.49 -14.25
N THR A 13 -11.53 -9.12 -14.95
CA THR A 13 -12.80 -9.87 -14.88
C THR A 13 -12.81 -11.13 -15.75
N LEU A 14 -11.94 -11.22 -16.76
CA LEU A 14 -11.90 -12.36 -17.67
C LEU A 14 -11.12 -13.58 -17.13
N TYR A 15 -10.31 -13.42 -16.09
CA TYR A 15 -9.54 -14.52 -15.47
C TYR A 15 -10.27 -15.25 -14.35
N SER A 16 -11.49 -14.85 -13.97
CA SER A 16 -12.22 -15.37 -12.80
C SER A 16 -13.14 -16.56 -13.08
N GLN A 17 -13.10 -17.19 -14.27
CA GLN A 17 -13.94 -18.36 -14.55
C GLN A 17 -13.13 -19.65 -14.71
N GLN A 18 -12.44 -20.07 -13.63
CA GLN A 18 -12.10 -21.48 -13.46
C GLN A 18 -13.04 -22.06 -12.40
N ASN A 19 -14.04 -22.79 -12.90
CA ASN A 19 -14.88 -23.66 -12.07
C ASN A 19 -14.02 -24.81 -11.53
N VAL A 20 -13.56 -24.68 -10.29
CA VAL A 20 -13.07 -25.81 -9.53
C VAL A 20 -14.28 -26.43 -8.85
N THR A 21 -14.76 -27.52 -9.43
CA THR A 21 -15.73 -28.42 -8.81
C THR A 21 -14.94 -29.30 -7.83
N ASP A 22 -14.58 -28.75 -6.66
CA ASP A 22 -14.08 -29.58 -5.57
C ASP A 22 -15.24 -30.16 -4.79
N THR A 23 -15.32 -31.48 -4.84
CA THR A 23 -16.24 -32.31 -4.04
C THR A 23 -15.95 -32.08 -2.57
N ILE A 24 -16.79 -31.30 -1.90
CA ILE A 24 -16.67 -30.96 -0.48
C ILE A 24 -17.01 -32.20 0.33
N VAL A 25 -16.00 -32.84 0.91
CA VAL A 25 -16.17 -33.74 2.06
C VAL A 25 -16.52 -32.85 3.26
N LEU A 26 -17.74 -32.96 3.73
CA LEU A 26 -18.27 -32.23 4.90
C LEU A 26 -17.60 -32.78 6.16
N ASP A 27 -16.44 -32.26 6.51
CA ASP A 27 -15.95 -32.34 7.89
C ASP A 27 -16.43 -31.11 8.66
N SER A 28 -17.32 -31.40 9.63
CA SER A 28 -18.16 -30.42 10.36
C SER A 28 -17.41 -29.79 11.54
N SER A 29 -16.15 -29.43 11.38
CA SER A 29 -15.48 -28.51 12.30
C SER A 29 -15.54 -27.10 11.74
N LYS A 30 -16.30 -26.20 12.39
CA LYS A 30 -16.50 -24.78 12.02
C LYS A 30 -15.19 -23.98 12.17
N THR A 31 -14.18 -24.30 11.40
CA THR A 31 -13.09 -23.37 11.16
C THR A 31 -13.65 -22.26 10.25
N LYS A 32 -13.73 -21.03 10.77
CA LYS A 32 -14.08 -19.84 9.98
C LYS A 32 -13.07 -19.73 8.85
N VAL A 33 -13.39 -20.27 7.69
CA VAL A 33 -12.56 -20.19 6.49
C VAL A 33 -12.39 -18.70 6.17
N HIS A 34 -11.20 -18.20 6.35
CA HIS A 34 -10.85 -16.82 6.00
C HIS A 34 -10.88 -16.72 4.47
N SER A 35 -11.80 -15.91 3.93
CA SER A 35 -11.97 -15.80 2.48
C SER A 35 -11.08 -14.69 1.93
N PRO A 36 -10.05 -15.01 1.11
CA PRO A 36 -9.19 -14.02 0.48
C PRO A 36 -9.96 -13.04 -0.38
N LEU A 37 -11.01 -13.52 -1.08
CA LEU A 37 -11.87 -12.69 -1.91
C LEU A 37 -12.57 -11.58 -1.10
N LYS A 38 -13.03 -11.90 0.13
CA LYS A 38 -13.65 -10.89 1.01
C LYS A 38 -12.65 -9.81 1.44
N ALA A 39 -11.44 -10.20 1.81
CA ALA A 39 -10.39 -9.25 2.19
C ALA A 39 -10.04 -8.30 1.04
N THR A 40 -9.90 -8.84 -0.18
CA THR A 40 -9.61 -8.08 -1.38
C THR A 40 -10.73 -7.09 -1.71
N LEU A 41 -11.99 -7.55 -1.73
CA LEU A 41 -13.15 -6.69 -1.99
C LEU A 41 -13.31 -5.58 -0.95
N MET A 42 -13.10 -5.90 0.34
CA MET A 42 -13.15 -4.90 1.41
C MET A 42 -12.07 -3.82 1.22
N SER A 43 -10.83 -4.21 0.86
CA SER A 43 -9.74 -3.27 0.60
C SER A 43 -9.94 -2.44 -0.68
N THR A 44 -10.72 -2.97 -1.64
CA THR A 44 -11.08 -2.24 -2.86
C THR A 44 -12.14 -1.17 -2.62
N ILE A 45 -13.05 -1.36 -1.65
CA ILE A 45 -14.09 -0.37 -1.34
C ILE A 45 -13.50 0.73 -0.45
N VAL A 46 -12.81 0.32 0.63
CA VAL A 46 -12.15 1.25 1.54
C VAL A 46 -10.74 0.75 1.82
N PRO A 47 -9.70 1.55 1.54
CA PRO A 47 -8.33 1.16 1.79
C PRO A 47 -8.14 0.80 3.28
N GLY A 48 -7.56 -0.37 3.55
CA GLY A 48 -7.30 -0.85 4.91
C GLY A 48 -8.39 -1.76 5.51
N LEU A 49 -9.61 -1.84 4.97
CA LEU A 49 -10.62 -2.75 5.53
C LEU A 49 -10.23 -4.22 5.43
N GLY A 50 -9.47 -4.62 4.42
CA GLY A 50 -8.92 -5.97 4.33
C GLY A 50 -7.93 -6.28 5.44
N GLN A 51 -7.10 -5.31 5.86
CA GLN A 51 -6.20 -5.46 7.00
C GLN A 51 -6.96 -5.56 8.32
N VAL A 52 -8.08 -4.83 8.46
CA VAL A 52 -9.00 -4.99 9.61
C VAL A 52 -9.57 -6.40 9.63
N TYR A 53 -10.04 -6.89 8.51
CA TYR A 53 -10.55 -8.27 8.37
C TYR A 53 -9.49 -9.31 8.71
N ASN A 54 -8.23 -9.09 8.28
CA ASN A 54 -7.07 -9.94 8.56
C ASN A 54 -6.49 -9.73 9.97
N LYS A 55 -7.09 -8.85 10.80
CA LYS A 55 -6.64 -8.49 12.17
C LYS A 55 -5.23 -7.87 12.23
N LYS A 56 -4.74 -7.31 11.13
CA LYS A 56 -3.41 -6.67 11.04
C LYS A 56 -3.51 -5.14 11.18
N TYR A 57 -4.08 -4.68 12.29
CA TYR A 57 -4.37 -3.26 12.56
C TYR A 57 -3.15 -2.34 12.53
N TRP A 58 -1.96 -2.86 12.83
CA TRP A 58 -0.73 -2.09 12.85
C TRP A 58 -0.32 -1.54 11.47
N LYS A 59 -0.82 -2.16 10.37
CA LYS A 59 -0.59 -1.68 9.00
C LYS A 59 -1.44 -0.46 8.65
N LEU A 60 -2.57 -0.23 9.32
CA LEU A 60 -3.50 0.86 9.01
C LEU A 60 -2.85 2.25 9.11
N PRO A 61 -2.13 2.61 10.19
CA PRO A 61 -1.50 3.93 10.27
C PRO A 61 -0.45 4.16 9.17
N ILE A 62 0.23 3.11 8.70
CA ILE A 62 1.20 3.20 7.61
C ILE A 62 0.49 3.51 6.29
N ILE A 63 -0.60 2.81 5.99
CA ILE A 63 -1.39 2.99 4.77
C ILE A 63 -2.01 4.38 4.73
N TYR A 64 -2.71 4.78 5.80
CA TYR A 64 -3.35 6.10 5.85
C TYR A 64 -2.33 7.24 5.94
N GLY A 65 -1.20 7.04 6.61
CA GLY A 65 -0.08 7.97 6.62
C GLY A 65 0.51 8.18 5.22
N GLY A 66 0.74 7.10 4.49
CA GLY A 66 1.24 7.15 3.11
C GLY A 66 0.26 7.86 2.15
N ILE A 67 -1.00 7.43 2.13
CA ILE A 67 -2.04 8.04 1.29
C ILE A 67 -2.26 9.50 1.69
N GLY A 68 -2.38 9.79 2.98
CA GLY A 68 -2.62 11.16 3.49
C GLY A 68 -1.50 12.11 3.12
N THR A 69 -0.25 11.69 3.25
CA THR A 69 0.92 12.50 2.89
C THR A 69 0.97 12.80 1.39
N THR A 70 0.77 11.77 0.56
CA THR A 70 0.80 11.96 -0.90
C THR A 70 -0.36 12.83 -1.39
N LEU A 71 -1.56 12.67 -0.82
CA LEU A 71 -2.70 13.53 -1.13
C LEU A 71 -2.46 14.98 -0.67
N TYR A 72 -1.90 15.18 0.52
CA TYR A 72 -1.56 16.52 1.01
C TYR A 72 -0.63 17.24 0.03
N PHE A 73 0.45 16.58 -0.41
CA PHE A 73 1.36 17.15 -1.40
C PHE A 73 0.69 17.34 -2.78
N ALA A 74 -0.20 16.44 -3.18
CA ALA A 74 -0.96 16.61 -4.42
C ALA A 74 -1.84 17.85 -4.38
N PHE A 75 -2.58 18.07 -3.29
CA PHE A 75 -3.42 19.26 -3.10
C PHE A 75 -2.60 20.55 -2.98
N SER A 76 -1.48 20.51 -2.26
CA SER A 76 -0.58 21.67 -2.15
C SER A 76 -0.02 22.06 -3.52
N ASN A 77 0.51 21.11 -4.29
CA ASN A 77 1.01 21.36 -5.64
C ASN A 77 -0.12 21.78 -6.60
N HIS A 78 -1.34 21.28 -6.43
CA HIS A 78 -2.49 21.68 -7.20
C HIS A 78 -2.84 23.16 -6.99
N LYS A 79 -2.80 23.61 -5.73
CA LYS A 79 -3.04 25.03 -5.38
C LYS A 79 -2.00 25.94 -6.02
N GLU A 80 -0.70 25.61 -5.89
CA GLU A 80 0.37 26.38 -6.49
C GLU A 80 0.30 26.35 -8.03
N TYR A 81 -0.03 25.21 -8.63
CA TYR A 81 -0.27 25.12 -10.07
C TYR A 81 -1.32 26.13 -10.54
N HIS A 82 -2.47 26.22 -9.86
CA HIS A 82 -3.50 27.20 -10.23
C HIS A 82 -3.03 28.64 -10.06
N ARG A 83 -2.31 28.93 -9.00
CA ARG A 83 -1.75 30.27 -8.73
C ARG A 83 -0.83 30.71 -9.85
N PHE A 84 0.11 29.88 -10.29
CA PHE A 84 0.99 30.18 -11.41
C PHE A 84 0.27 30.18 -12.76
N ARG A 85 -0.72 29.31 -12.95
CA ARG A 85 -1.55 29.27 -14.15
C ARG A 85 -2.35 30.59 -14.32
N ASP A 86 -2.98 31.03 -13.26
CA ASP A 86 -3.82 32.22 -13.32
C ASP A 86 -2.97 33.47 -13.55
N ALA A 87 -1.80 33.58 -12.91
CA ALA A 87 -0.82 34.60 -13.18
C ALA A 87 -0.32 34.60 -14.65
N TYR A 88 -0.04 33.38 -15.18
CA TYR A 88 0.36 33.25 -16.58
C TYR A 88 -0.75 33.71 -17.55
N LEU A 89 -2.00 33.36 -17.28
CA LEU A 89 -3.14 33.74 -18.11
C LEU A 89 -3.32 35.27 -18.13
N ILE A 90 -3.19 35.95 -16.99
CA ILE A 90 -3.25 37.40 -16.88
C ILE A 90 -2.15 38.06 -17.75
N ARG A 91 -0.93 37.51 -17.77
CA ARG A 91 0.18 38.06 -18.55
C ARG A 91 0.10 37.89 -20.06
N ILE A 92 -0.60 36.87 -20.52
CA ILE A 92 -0.83 36.63 -21.94
C ILE A 92 -2.11 37.31 -22.44
N ASP A 93 -2.94 37.79 -21.51
CA ASP A 93 -4.10 38.60 -21.86
C ASP A 93 -3.63 39.96 -22.36
N THR A 94 -4.25 40.43 -23.42
CA THR A 94 -3.88 41.70 -24.08
C THR A 94 -4.35 42.94 -23.28
N ASP A 95 -5.02 42.71 -22.13
CA ASP A 95 -5.54 43.81 -21.29
C ASP A 95 -4.46 44.32 -20.33
N SER A 96 -3.93 45.51 -20.64
CA SER A 96 -2.87 46.18 -19.87
C SER A 96 -3.32 46.72 -18.51
N THR A 97 -4.60 46.52 -18.13
CA THR A 97 -5.14 46.98 -16.84
C THR A 97 -5.04 45.91 -15.75
N THR A 98 -4.80 44.67 -16.13
CA THR A 98 -4.69 43.52 -15.18
C THR A 98 -3.23 43.33 -14.76
N THR A 99 -2.98 43.30 -13.45
CA THR A 99 -1.68 42.95 -12.84
C THR A 99 -1.77 41.62 -12.12
N ASP A 100 -0.75 40.78 -12.29
CA ASP A 100 -0.66 39.50 -11.61
C ASP A 100 0.18 39.60 -10.32
N GLU A 101 0.12 38.60 -9.48
CA GLU A 101 0.83 38.54 -8.19
C GLU A 101 2.36 38.56 -8.34
N PHE A 102 2.90 38.16 -9.48
CA PHE A 102 4.34 38.05 -9.77
C PHE A 102 4.86 39.17 -10.67
N ASP A 103 4.08 40.24 -10.80
CA ASP A 103 4.48 41.35 -11.67
C ASP A 103 5.77 42.04 -11.18
N GLY A 104 6.71 42.24 -12.09
CA GLY A 104 8.05 42.77 -11.78
C GLY A 104 9.00 41.77 -11.06
N ILE A 105 8.54 40.58 -10.66
CA ILE A 105 9.34 39.56 -9.94
C ILE A 105 9.76 38.42 -10.86
N LEU A 106 8.83 37.88 -11.65
CA LEU A 106 9.05 36.73 -12.52
C LEU A 106 8.77 37.07 -13.99
N THR A 107 9.55 36.50 -14.90
CA THR A 107 9.27 36.56 -16.33
C THR A 107 8.15 35.55 -16.69
N PRO A 108 7.40 35.79 -17.80
CA PRO A 108 6.37 34.84 -18.25
C PRO A 108 6.88 33.41 -18.43
N GLU A 109 8.13 33.23 -18.89
CA GLU A 109 8.78 31.95 -19.08
C GLU A 109 9.01 31.25 -17.74
N ASN A 110 9.43 31.99 -16.70
CA ASN A 110 9.63 31.46 -15.37
C ASN A 110 8.29 31.05 -14.72
N ILE A 111 7.24 31.83 -14.91
CA ILE A 111 5.89 31.50 -14.43
C ILE A 111 5.42 30.20 -15.08
N ARG A 112 5.58 30.07 -16.39
CA ARG A 112 5.23 28.86 -17.14
C ARG A 112 6.04 27.65 -16.66
N SER A 113 7.35 27.80 -16.48
CA SER A 113 8.23 26.74 -15.98
C SER A 113 7.79 26.26 -14.60
N ASN A 114 7.50 27.16 -13.67
CA ASN A 114 7.00 26.81 -12.34
C ASN A 114 5.64 26.11 -12.40
N MET A 115 4.71 26.61 -13.23
CA MET A 115 3.42 25.97 -13.47
C MET A 115 3.60 24.51 -13.91
N ASP A 116 4.51 24.21 -14.86
CA ASP A 116 4.77 22.86 -15.34
C ASP A 116 5.41 21.98 -14.28
N VAL A 117 6.27 22.54 -13.42
CA VAL A 117 6.86 21.81 -12.27
C VAL A 117 5.78 21.39 -11.27
N TYR A 118 4.92 22.32 -10.85
CA TYR A 118 3.85 22.01 -9.88
C TYR A 118 2.81 21.05 -10.47
N ARG A 119 2.50 21.17 -11.76
CA ARG A 119 1.64 20.20 -12.46
C ARG A 119 2.23 18.79 -12.41
N ARG A 120 3.51 18.63 -12.77
CA ARG A 120 4.20 17.35 -12.76
C ARG A 120 4.28 16.77 -11.34
N ASN A 121 4.61 17.60 -10.34
CA ASN A 121 4.67 17.15 -8.95
C ASN A 121 3.31 16.69 -8.44
N ARG A 122 2.22 17.41 -8.75
CA ARG A 122 0.86 16.98 -8.45
C ARG A 122 0.54 15.63 -9.07
N ASP A 123 0.78 15.48 -10.36
CA ASP A 123 0.46 14.27 -11.12
C ASP A 123 1.27 13.07 -10.59
N PHE A 124 2.54 13.30 -10.24
CA PHE A 124 3.40 12.30 -9.62
C PHE A 124 2.90 11.86 -8.25
N ASN A 125 2.49 12.79 -7.38
CA ASN A 125 1.91 12.45 -6.08
C ASN A 125 0.59 11.66 -6.21
N ILE A 126 -0.25 11.97 -7.19
CA ILE A 126 -1.48 11.21 -7.48
C ILE A 126 -1.13 9.79 -7.93
N LEU A 127 -0.10 9.61 -8.76
CA LEU A 127 0.37 8.28 -9.17
C LEU A 127 0.87 7.46 -7.98
N ILE A 128 1.66 8.07 -7.08
CA ILE A 128 2.15 7.40 -5.87
C ILE A 128 0.98 6.99 -4.97
N ALA A 129 -0.01 7.87 -4.77
CA ALA A 129 -1.20 7.52 -3.98
C ALA A 129 -1.95 6.31 -4.59
N GLY A 130 -2.09 6.26 -5.91
CA GLY A 130 -2.66 5.14 -6.64
C GLY A 130 -1.86 3.84 -6.45
N LEU A 131 -0.53 3.91 -6.50
CA LEU A 131 0.34 2.75 -6.25
C LEU A 131 0.19 2.23 -4.82
N ILE A 132 0.21 3.12 -3.81
CA ILE A 132 0.00 2.73 -2.42
C ILE A 132 -1.36 2.03 -2.26
N TYR A 133 -2.41 2.53 -2.93
CA TYR A 133 -3.73 1.92 -2.90
C TYR A 133 -3.74 0.52 -3.53
N VAL A 134 -3.10 0.33 -4.67
CA VAL A 134 -2.98 -0.99 -5.33
C VAL A 134 -2.21 -1.97 -4.45
N PHE A 135 -1.08 -1.54 -3.89
CA PHE A 135 -0.30 -2.37 -2.97
C PHE A 135 -1.09 -2.77 -1.72
N ASN A 136 -1.92 -1.86 -1.19
CA ASN A 136 -2.81 -2.17 -0.07
C ASN A 136 -3.81 -3.30 -0.40
N ILE A 137 -4.38 -3.31 -1.62
CA ILE A 137 -5.30 -4.37 -2.05
C ILE A 137 -4.57 -5.71 -2.17
N VAL A 138 -3.37 -5.70 -2.81
CA VAL A 138 -2.55 -6.91 -2.98
C VAL A 138 -2.11 -7.46 -1.63
N ASP A 139 -1.64 -6.61 -0.72
CA ASP A 139 -1.21 -7.01 0.64
C ASP A 139 -2.38 -7.65 1.42
N ALA A 140 -3.59 -7.08 1.33
CA ALA A 140 -4.77 -7.65 1.97
C ALA A 140 -5.12 -9.03 1.42
N ALA A 141 -4.97 -9.25 0.10
CA ALA A 141 -5.20 -10.54 -0.53
C ALA A 141 -4.16 -11.58 -0.10
N VAL A 142 -2.88 -11.21 -0.12
CA VAL A 142 -1.76 -12.08 0.30
C VAL A 142 -1.90 -12.48 1.76
N ASP A 143 -2.17 -11.51 2.65
CA ASP A 143 -2.36 -11.76 4.07
C ASP A 143 -3.52 -12.73 4.33
N ALA A 144 -4.62 -12.60 3.58
CA ALA A 144 -5.77 -13.48 3.73
C ALA A 144 -5.50 -14.91 3.20
N HIS A 145 -4.71 -15.05 2.13
CA HIS A 145 -4.24 -16.36 1.67
C HIS A 145 -3.32 -17.02 2.69
N LEU A 146 -2.36 -16.28 3.24
CA LEU A 146 -1.42 -16.80 4.24
C LEU A 146 -2.11 -17.17 5.57
N PHE A 147 -3.26 -16.56 5.88
CA PHE A 147 -4.01 -16.88 7.10
C PHE A 147 -4.56 -18.33 7.11
N THR A 148 -4.76 -18.90 5.93
CA THR A 148 -5.31 -20.26 5.77
C THR A 148 -4.21 -21.34 5.78
N PHE A 149 -2.93 -20.95 5.67
CA PHE A 149 -1.83 -21.93 5.76
C PHE A 149 -1.63 -22.34 7.21
N PRO A 150 -1.77 -23.64 7.53
CA PRO A 150 -1.42 -24.16 8.85
C PRO A 150 0.10 -23.96 9.02
N VAL A 151 0.48 -23.01 9.87
CA VAL A 151 1.86 -22.98 10.38
C VAL A 151 1.97 -24.22 11.26
N ASN A 152 2.92 -25.11 10.92
CA ASN A 152 3.14 -26.31 11.71
C ASN A 152 3.61 -25.86 13.11
N ASP A 153 2.72 -25.92 14.09
CA ASP A 153 2.98 -25.50 15.48
C ASP A 153 4.03 -26.41 16.16
N ASN A 154 4.53 -27.43 15.44
CA ASN A 154 5.50 -28.37 15.97
C ASN A 154 6.94 -27.86 15.94
N LEU A 155 7.22 -26.74 15.26
CA LEU A 155 8.55 -26.15 15.26
C LEU A 155 8.72 -25.27 16.48
N SER A 156 9.33 -25.81 17.54
CA SER A 156 9.65 -25.06 18.76
C SER A 156 11.15 -24.92 18.94
N PHE A 157 11.55 -23.69 19.29
CA PHE A 157 12.93 -23.37 19.65
C PHE A 157 12.98 -23.04 21.14
N TYR A 158 13.79 -23.76 21.90
CA TYR A 158 14.04 -23.38 23.29
C TYR A 158 15.51 -23.54 23.66
N PHE A 159 15.96 -22.61 24.50
CA PHE A 159 17.31 -22.64 25.06
C PHE A 159 17.27 -23.44 26.36
N GLN A 160 18.09 -24.47 26.44
CA GLN A 160 18.22 -25.28 27.64
C GLN A 160 19.66 -25.18 28.18
N PRO A 161 19.86 -24.86 29.46
CA PRO A 161 21.19 -24.95 30.06
C PRO A 161 21.57 -26.43 30.14
N THR A 162 22.77 -26.74 29.66
CA THR A 162 23.32 -28.08 29.70
C THR A 162 24.51 -28.16 30.61
N ILE A 163 24.55 -29.17 31.48
CA ILE A 163 25.67 -29.49 32.34
C ILE A 163 26.13 -30.87 31.97
N ASN A 164 27.32 -30.96 31.35
CA ASN A 164 27.91 -32.23 30.96
C ASN A 164 29.14 -32.51 31.81
N LEU A 165 29.21 -33.74 32.34
CA LEU A 165 30.41 -34.27 33.01
C LEU A 165 31.31 -34.88 31.96
N THR A 166 32.54 -34.34 31.82
CA THR A 166 33.56 -34.90 30.97
C THR A 166 34.28 -36.05 31.67
N TYR A 167 34.88 -36.95 30.90
CA TYR A 167 35.59 -38.12 31.39
C TYR A 167 36.68 -37.81 32.45
N ASN A 168 37.18 -36.59 32.49
CA ASN A 168 38.15 -36.06 33.48
C ASN A 168 37.50 -35.44 34.71
N ASN A 169 36.26 -35.73 35.00
CA ASN A 169 35.49 -35.19 36.14
C ASN A 169 35.35 -33.63 36.14
N GLN A 170 35.55 -33.01 34.99
CA GLN A 170 35.32 -31.56 34.82
C GLN A 170 33.90 -31.26 34.41
N ILE A 171 33.27 -30.31 35.06
CA ILE A 171 31.90 -29.87 34.79
C ILE A 171 31.95 -28.80 33.68
N ASN A 172 31.50 -29.17 32.47
CA ASN A 172 31.28 -28.21 31.39
C ASN A 172 29.87 -27.66 31.48
N LYS A 173 29.75 -26.35 31.60
CA LYS A 173 28.48 -25.63 31.58
C LYS A 173 28.31 -24.98 30.20
N GLY A 174 27.18 -25.18 29.55
CA GLY A 174 26.87 -24.64 28.26
C GLY A 174 25.38 -24.39 28.06
N PHE A 175 25.05 -23.83 26.93
CA PHE A 175 23.64 -23.69 26.46
C PHE A 175 23.48 -24.52 25.20
N SER A 176 22.43 -25.32 25.11
CA SER A 176 22.04 -26.00 23.89
C SER A 176 20.77 -25.37 23.32
N LEU A 177 20.75 -25.20 22.00
CA LEU A 177 19.57 -24.84 21.24
C LEU A 177 18.89 -26.16 20.80
N VAL A 178 17.71 -26.41 21.32
CA VAL A 178 16.93 -27.58 20.94
C VAL A 178 15.87 -27.16 19.91
N ILE A 179 15.87 -27.83 18.76
CA ILE A 179 14.89 -27.66 17.68
C ILE A 179 14.06 -28.94 17.64
N THR A 180 12.77 -28.81 17.94
CA THR A 180 11.84 -29.91 17.79
C THR A 180 11.05 -29.70 16.49
N LEU A 181 11.09 -30.68 15.60
CA LEU A 181 10.41 -30.73 14.30
C LEU A 181 9.10 -31.50 14.44
#